data_821151e5d85bd69a56244761aecab395
#
_entry.id   821151e5d85bd69a56244761aecab395
#
_cell.length_a   1.000
_cell.length_b   1.000
_cell.length_c   1.000
_cell.angle_alpha   90.00
_cell.angle_beta   90.00
_cell.angle_gamma   90.00
#
_symmetry.space_group_name_H-M   'P 1'
#
loop_
_entity.id
_entity.type
_entity.pdbx_description
1 polymer ?
#
loop_
_entity_poly.entity_id
_entity_poly.type
_entity_poly.pdbx_seq_one_letter_code
_entity_poly.pdbx_strand_id
1 'polypeptide(L)'
;MRERVKTAYGDRVSDTPDPIAEAHRQWSSRWPEHADHMAAVTSVMRAQQLLLSRIEAVLKPYGLTFAAYEALRLLAFTRTGTLPMGKMGTRLMVHPASVTNVIGRLERRGLVGRGPSPDDRRVVLATITPAGRDIAEDATLALNRSGFGIADLPAAEAAEITAALRSVRVSAGDLP
;
A
#
# COMPACT_ATOMS: atom_id res chain seq x y z
N MET A 1 35.56 -9.72 22.50
CA MET A 1 34.65 -10.86 22.50
C MET A 1 33.28 -10.28 22.10
N ARG A 2 32.91 -10.33 20.81
CA ARG A 2 31.68 -9.79 20.29
C ARG A 2 30.64 -10.93 20.24
N GLU A 3 29.67 -10.84 21.11
CA GLU A 3 28.55 -11.75 21.16
C GLU A 3 27.65 -11.55 19.90
N ARG A 4 27.52 -12.60 19.10
CA ARG A 4 26.57 -12.62 17.98
C ARG A 4 25.17 -12.73 18.57
N VAL A 5 24.39 -11.69 18.43
CA VAL A 5 22.93 -11.75 18.64
C VAL A 5 22.38 -12.73 17.60
N LYS A 6 21.99 -13.93 18.05
CA LYS A 6 21.23 -14.87 17.25
C LYS A 6 19.81 -14.32 17.09
N THR A 7 19.51 -13.81 15.91
CA THR A 7 18.15 -13.46 15.52
C THR A 7 17.31 -14.72 15.50
N ALA A 8 16.29 -14.79 16.35
CA ALA A 8 15.34 -15.89 16.42
C ALA A 8 14.35 -15.84 15.24
N TYR A 9 14.86 -15.99 14.03
CA TYR A 9 14.03 -16.28 12.85
C TYR A 9 14.12 -17.81 12.65
N GLY A 10 13.12 -18.50 13.24
CA GLY A 10 13.08 -19.96 13.28
C GLY A 10 13.00 -20.59 11.89
N ASP A 11 13.89 -21.51 11.64
CA ASP A 11 13.94 -22.62 10.69
C ASP A 11 12.60 -22.93 9.97
N ARG A 12 12.32 -22.21 8.90
CA ARG A 12 11.64 -22.67 7.70
C ARG A 12 12.30 -22.05 6.48
N VAL A 13 13.60 -22.30 6.31
CA VAL A 13 14.23 -22.16 5.01
C VAL A 13 13.63 -23.29 4.17
N SER A 14 12.66 -22.99 3.31
CA SER A 14 12.30 -23.89 2.22
C SER A 14 13.57 -24.12 1.42
N ASP A 15 13.84 -25.37 1.06
CA ASP A 15 14.99 -25.79 0.24
C ASP A 15 14.95 -25.21 -1.20
N THR A 16 14.01 -24.31 -1.44
CA THR A 16 13.84 -23.61 -2.71
C THR A 16 14.78 -22.40 -2.75
N PRO A 17 15.77 -22.37 -3.67
CA PRO A 17 16.68 -21.25 -3.81
C PRO A 17 15.90 -19.93 -3.99
N ASP A 18 16.37 -18.86 -3.35
CA ASP A 18 15.80 -17.52 -3.58
C ASP A 18 16.01 -17.11 -5.05
N PRO A 19 14.93 -16.96 -5.85
CA PRO A 19 15.05 -16.64 -7.27
C PRO A 19 15.74 -15.29 -7.52
N ILE A 20 15.65 -14.34 -6.59
CA ILE A 20 16.26 -13.02 -6.72
C ILE A 20 17.76 -13.13 -6.48
N ALA A 21 18.17 -13.90 -5.48
CA ALA A 21 19.59 -14.17 -5.23
C ALA A 21 20.24 -14.93 -6.39
N GLU A 22 19.53 -15.87 -7.00
CA GLU A 22 20.00 -16.56 -8.21
C GLU A 22 20.14 -15.60 -9.40
N ALA A 23 19.13 -14.79 -9.66
CA ALA A 23 19.22 -13.77 -10.70
C ALA A 23 20.37 -12.79 -10.47
N HIS A 24 20.58 -12.37 -9.23
CA HIS A 24 21.71 -11.50 -8.85
C HIS A 24 23.07 -12.14 -9.20
N ARG A 25 23.27 -13.41 -8.86
CA ARG A 25 24.52 -14.13 -9.22
C ARG A 25 24.75 -14.16 -10.75
N GLN A 26 23.71 -14.48 -11.51
CA GLN A 26 23.80 -14.51 -12.97
C GLN A 26 24.05 -13.12 -13.58
N TRP A 27 23.42 -12.07 -13.01
CA TRP A 27 23.63 -10.69 -13.44
C TRP A 27 25.05 -10.22 -13.15
N SER A 28 25.55 -10.53 -11.96
CA SER A 28 26.91 -10.18 -11.52
C SER A 28 28.02 -10.74 -12.42
N SER A 29 27.77 -11.88 -13.06
CA SER A 29 28.73 -12.48 -13.99
C SER A 29 28.78 -11.78 -15.36
N ARG A 30 27.73 -11.02 -15.75
CA ARG A 30 27.61 -10.39 -17.06
C ARG A 30 27.57 -8.86 -17.01
N TRP A 31 26.95 -8.30 -15.96
CA TRP A 31 26.72 -6.85 -15.80
C TRP A 31 26.91 -6.48 -14.31
N PRO A 32 28.10 -6.62 -13.74
CA PRO A 32 28.37 -6.48 -12.30
C PRO A 32 27.95 -5.10 -11.75
N GLU A 33 28.13 -4.03 -12.53
CA GLU A 33 27.78 -2.66 -12.12
C GLU A 33 26.27 -2.42 -11.96
N HIS A 34 25.41 -3.32 -12.46
CA HIS A 34 23.96 -3.20 -12.42
C HIS A 34 23.27 -4.29 -11.60
N ALA A 35 24.01 -5.27 -11.09
CA ALA A 35 23.46 -6.43 -10.40
C ALA A 35 22.66 -6.04 -9.16
N ASP A 36 23.17 -5.13 -8.33
CA ASP A 36 22.51 -4.65 -7.11
C ASP A 36 21.25 -3.84 -7.44
N HIS A 37 21.28 -3.01 -8.49
CA HIS A 37 20.11 -2.27 -8.92
C HIS A 37 18.99 -3.20 -9.40
N MET A 38 19.32 -4.21 -10.20
CA MET A 38 18.36 -5.22 -10.65
C MET A 38 17.75 -5.96 -9.47
N ALA A 39 18.57 -6.45 -8.53
CA ALA A 39 18.09 -7.19 -7.37
C ALA A 39 17.19 -6.33 -6.47
N ALA A 40 17.55 -5.07 -6.23
CA ALA A 40 16.75 -4.13 -5.45
C ALA A 40 15.36 -3.90 -6.09
N VAL A 41 15.32 -3.58 -7.39
CA VAL A 41 14.05 -3.36 -8.11
C VAL A 41 13.19 -4.62 -8.09
N THR A 42 13.78 -5.78 -8.40
CA THR A 42 13.05 -7.06 -8.42
C THR A 42 12.50 -7.42 -7.03
N SER A 43 13.27 -7.16 -5.97
CA SER A 43 12.85 -7.36 -4.57
C SER A 43 11.64 -6.48 -4.22
N VAL A 44 11.66 -5.19 -4.58
CA VAL A 44 10.55 -4.27 -4.35
C VAL A 44 9.30 -4.74 -5.09
N MET A 45 9.42 -5.11 -6.37
CA MET A 45 8.29 -5.59 -7.16
C MET A 45 7.69 -6.89 -6.59
N ARG A 46 8.55 -7.80 -6.13
CA ARG A 46 8.08 -9.05 -5.49
C ARG A 46 7.43 -8.78 -4.14
N ALA A 47 8.03 -7.94 -3.31
CA ALA A 47 7.48 -7.55 -2.03
C ALA A 47 6.10 -6.89 -2.19
N GLN A 48 5.94 -5.97 -3.15
CA GLN A 48 4.67 -5.31 -3.45
C GLN A 48 3.56 -6.33 -3.78
N GLN A 49 3.84 -7.34 -4.62
CA GLN A 49 2.87 -8.39 -4.95
C GLN A 49 2.44 -9.20 -3.71
N LEU A 50 3.40 -9.59 -2.87
CA LEU A 50 3.15 -10.37 -1.67
C LEU A 50 2.36 -9.57 -0.63
N LEU A 51 2.74 -8.32 -0.40
CA LEU A 51 2.06 -7.43 0.54
C LEU A 51 0.64 -7.12 0.10
N LEU A 52 0.43 -6.80 -1.18
CA LEU A 52 -0.90 -6.56 -1.71
C LEU A 52 -1.81 -7.77 -1.54
N SER A 53 -1.31 -8.97 -1.85
CA SER A 53 -2.07 -10.22 -1.67
C SER A 53 -2.46 -10.45 -0.21
N ARG A 54 -1.54 -10.21 0.74
CA ARG A 54 -1.81 -10.36 2.18
C ARG A 54 -2.83 -9.32 2.68
N ILE A 55 -2.68 -8.06 2.29
CA ILE A 55 -3.60 -6.97 2.63
C ILE A 55 -5.00 -7.26 2.08
N GLU A 56 -5.10 -7.65 0.81
CA GLU A 56 -6.40 -7.95 0.18
C GLU A 56 -7.08 -9.18 0.79
N ALA A 57 -6.31 -10.17 1.26
CA ALA A 57 -6.88 -11.30 2.01
C ALA A 57 -7.56 -10.84 3.32
N VAL A 58 -6.96 -9.88 4.04
CA VAL A 58 -7.54 -9.27 5.26
C VAL A 58 -8.77 -8.43 4.92
N LEU A 59 -8.76 -7.72 3.80
CA LEU A 59 -9.85 -6.83 3.35
C LEU A 59 -11.03 -7.58 2.70
N LYS A 60 -10.82 -8.80 2.25
CA LYS A 60 -11.83 -9.62 1.55
C LYS A 60 -13.15 -9.78 2.31
N PRO A 61 -13.19 -10.04 3.63
CA PRO A 61 -14.44 -10.14 4.39
C PRO A 61 -15.28 -8.86 4.37
N TYR A 62 -14.63 -7.69 4.19
CA TYR A 62 -15.27 -6.38 4.08
C TYR A 62 -15.68 -6.05 2.63
N GLY A 63 -15.34 -6.90 1.68
CA GLY A 63 -15.55 -6.66 0.25
C GLY A 63 -14.78 -5.45 -0.29
N LEU A 64 -13.62 -5.15 0.28
CA LEU A 64 -12.77 -4.03 -0.12
C LEU A 64 -11.51 -4.54 -0.82
N THR A 65 -11.10 -3.83 -1.88
CA THR A 65 -9.71 -3.84 -2.36
C THR A 65 -8.89 -2.86 -1.53
N PHE A 66 -7.56 -2.95 -1.60
CA PHE A 66 -6.70 -2.00 -0.88
C PHE A 66 -6.98 -0.54 -1.32
N ALA A 67 -7.11 -0.28 -2.62
CA ALA A 67 -7.45 1.05 -3.14
C ALA A 67 -8.81 1.57 -2.65
N ALA A 68 -9.80 0.69 -2.48
CA ALA A 68 -11.10 1.07 -1.93
C ALA A 68 -11.01 1.41 -0.44
N TYR A 69 -10.23 0.65 0.32
CA TYR A 69 -9.93 0.94 1.72
C TYR A 69 -9.22 2.28 1.88
N GLU A 70 -8.16 2.53 1.11
CA GLU A 70 -7.42 3.80 1.14
C GLU A 70 -8.33 5.00 0.82
N ALA A 71 -9.21 4.87 -0.17
CA ALA A 71 -10.16 5.92 -0.52
C ALA A 71 -11.13 6.22 0.63
N LEU A 72 -11.66 5.21 1.32
CA LEU A 72 -12.51 5.39 2.49
C LEU A 72 -11.74 6.01 3.66
N ARG A 73 -10.52 5.55 3.94
CA ARG A 73 -9.69 6.13 5.03
C ARG A 73 -9.30 7.57 4.73
N LEU A 74 -8.95 7.89 3.49
CA LEU A 74 -8.66 9.26 3.07
C LEU A 74 -9.84 10.18 3.34
N LEU A 75 -11.07 9.77 2.97
CA LEU A 75 -12.27 10.54 3.26
C LEU A 75 -12.55 10.63 4.77
N ALA A 76 -12.42 9.52 5.49
CA ALA A 76 -12.67 9.47 6.94
C ALA A 76 -11.72 10.39 7.74
N PHE A 77 -10.48 10.57 7.29
CA PHE A 77 -9.50 11.47 7.91
C PHE A 77 -9.76 12.95 7.63
N THR A 78 -10.63 13.28 6.66
CA THR A 78 -10.98 14.68 6.45
C THR A 78 -11.97 15.15 7.50
N ARG A 79 -11.89 16.43 7.89
CA ARG A 79 -12.78 17.03 8.91
C ARG A 79 -14.26 16.89 8.57
N THR A 80 -14.60 16.98 7.28
CA THR A 80 -15.99 16.92 6.78
C THR A 80 -16.39 15.56 6.22
N GLY A 81 -15.47 14.62 6.09
CA GLY A 81 -15.70 13.36 5.38
C GLY A 81 -15.83 13.50 3.86
N THR A 82 -15.43 14.66 3.32
CA THR A 82 -15.67 15.03 1.93
C THR A 82 -14.41 15.55 1.26
N LEU A 83 -14.19 15.16 0.00
CA LEU A 83 -13.10 15.67 -0.84
C LEU A 83 -13.55 15.82 -2.30
N PRO A 84 -13.02 16.84 -3.02
CA PRO A 84 -13.11 16.87 -4.48
C PRO A 84 -12.44 15.66 -5.11
N MET A 85 -13.11 15.02 -6.07
CA MET A 85 -12.62 13.85 -6.80
C MET A 85 -11.21 14.09 -7.41
N GLY A 86 -10.97 15.29 -7.97
CA GLY A 86 -9.67 15.66 -8.53
C GLY A 86 -8.53 15.67 -7.51
N LYS A 87 -8.83 15.99 -6.23
CA LYS A 87 -7.82 15.97 -5.16
C LYS A 87 -7.53 14.56 -4.62
N MET A 88 -8.42 13.60 -4.83
CA MET A 88 -8.23 12.24 -4.36
C MET A 88 -7.12 11.52 -5.12
N GLY A 89 -7.04 11.71 -6.44
CA GLY A 89 -5.99 11.10 -7.28
C GLY A 89 -4.58 11.44 -6.80
N THR A 90 -4.33 12.72 -6.57
CA THR A 90 -3.05 13.20 -6.05
C THR A 90 -2.73 12.63 -4.66
N ARG A 91 -3.73 12.56 -3.76
CA ARG A 91 -3.52 12.07 -2.38
C ARG A 91 -3.38 10.56 -2.29
N LEU A 92 -4.04 9.81 -3.17
CA LEU A 92 -3.93 8.35 -3.25
C LEU A 92 -2.79 7.90 -4.18
N MET A 93 -2.09 8.85 -4.81
CA MET A 93 -1.01 8.57 -5.77
C MET A 93 -1.45 7.62 -6.90
N VAL A 94 -2.70 7.77 -7.36
CA VAL A 94 -3.27 6.96 -8.44
C VAL A 94 -3.85 7.82 -9.56
N HIS A 95 -3.89 7.25 -10.76
CA HIS A 95 -4.45 7.95 -11.91
C HIS A 95 -5.93 8.32 -11.68
N PRO A 96 -6.42 9.51 -12.13
CA PRO A 96 -7.80 9.97 -11.93
C PRO A 96 -8.88 8.96 -12.37
N ALA A 97 -8.65 8.22 -13.46
CA ALA A 97 -9.57 7.17 -13.91
C ALA A 97 -9.71 6.04 -12.88
N SER A 98 -8.64 5.69 -12.16
CA SER A 98 -8.68 4.69 -11.09
C SER A 98 -9.53 5.18 -9.92
N VAL A 99 -9.40 6.46 -9.54
CA VAL A 99 -10.25 7.08 -8.50
C VAL A 99 -11.72 6.97 -8.88
N THR A 100 -12.09 7.36 -10.11
CA THR A 100 -13.46 7.31 -10.59
C THR A 100 -14.05 5.89 -10.50
N ASN A 101 -13.28 4.88 -10.89
CA ASN A 101 -13.70 3.49 -10.81
C ASN A 101 -13.88 3.02 -9.36
N VAL A 102 -12.92 3.34 -8.48
CA VAL A 102 -12.98 2.97 -7.05
C VAL A 102 -14.18 3.64 -6.38
N ILE A 103 -14.33 4.95 -6.53
CA ILE A 103 -15.44 5.70 -5.93
C ILE A 103 -16.80 5.24 -6.50
N GLY A 104 -16.88 4.96 -7.80
CA GLY A 104 -18.11 4.42 -8.39
C GLY A 104 -18.52 3.05 -7.84
N ARG A 105 -17.55 2.19 -7.48
CA ARG A 105 -17.84 0.91 -6.80
C ARG A 105 -18.31 1.13 -5.36
N LEU A 106 -17.68 2.03 -4.62
CA LEU A 106 -18.05 2.38 -3.25
C LEU A 106 -19.44 3.02 -3.19
N GLU A 107 -19.77 3.89 -4.16
CA GLU A 107 -21.09 4.52 -4.29
C GLU A 107 -22.19 3.48 -4.52
N ARG A 108 -22.00 2.54 -5.45
CA ARG A 108 -22.98 1.44 -5.67
C ARG A 108 -23.23 0.58 -4.42
N ARG A 109 -22.29 0.57 -3.48
CA ARG A 109 -22.42 -0.12 -2.19
C ARG A 109 -22.97 0.79 -1.09
N GLY A 110 -23.28 2.04 -1.38
CA GLY A 110 -23.77 3.00 -0.39
C GLY A 110 -22.73 3.47 0.63
N LEU A 111 -21.41 3.24 0.37
CA LEU A 111 -20.33 3.59 1.29
C LEU A 111 -19.79 5.01 1.06
N VAL A 112 -20.04 5.56 -0.12
CA VAL A 112 -19.67 6.93 -0.53
C VAL A 112 -20.84 7.51 -1.31
N GLY A 113 -21.15 8.80 -1.12
CA GLY A 113 -22.02 9.58 -1.98
C GLY A 113 -21.18 10.46 -2.91
N ARG A 114 -21.74 10.77 -4.09
CA ARG A 114 -21.17 11.77 -5.00
C ARG A 114 -22.20 12.88 -5.28
N GLY A 115 -21.71 14.11 -5.38
CA GLY A 115 -22.54 15.25 -5.72
C GLY A 115 -21.72 16.44 -6.19
N PRO A 116 -22.37 17.44 -6.81
CA PRO A 116 -21.70 18.69 -7.17
C PRO A 116 -21.30 19.47 -5.91
N SER A 117 -20.21 20.22 -5.99
CA SER A 117 -19.86 21.17 -4.94
C SER A 117 -20.89 22.30 -4.88
N PRO A 118 -21.28 22.76 -3.67
CA PRO A 118 -22.12 23.96 -3.53
C PRO A 118 -21.47 25.21 -4.12
N ASP A 119 -20.14 25.31 -4.06
CA ASP A 119 -19.38 26.48 -4.48
C ASP A 119 -19.08 26.50 -5.99
N ASP A 120 -18.91 25.32 -6.61
CA ASP A 120 -18.68 25.17 -8.05
C ASP A 120 -19.25 23.85 -8.56
N ARG A 121 -20.34 23.91 -9.32
CA ARG A 121 -21.05 22.75 -9.86
C ARG A 121 -20.21 21.88 -10.82
N ARG A 122 -19.09 22.40 -11.34
CA ARG A 122 -18.14 21.61 -12.15
C ARG A 122 -17.27 20.67 -11.32
N VAL A 123 -17.19 20.91 -10.02
CA VAL A 123 -16.43 20.09 -9.09
C VAL A 123 -17.33 19.01 -8.49
N VAL A 124 -16.96 17.76 -8.70
CA VAL A 124 -17.66 16.61 -8.09
C VAL A 124 -16.96 16.29 -6.77
N LEU A 125 -17.75 16.23 -5.71
CA LEU A 125 -17.32 15.83 -4.37
C LEU A 125 -17.64 14.35 -4.14
N ALA A 126 -16.76 13.66 -3.43
CA ALA A 126 -16.99 12.36 -2.82
C ALA A 126 -17.15 12.56 -1.31
N THR A 127 -18.21 12.00 -0.72
CA THR A 127 -18.49 12.09 0.72
C THR A 127 -18.68 10.70 1.29
N ILE A 128 -17.96 10.37 2.35
CA ILE A 128 -18.10 9.09 3.05
C ILE A 128 -19.44 9.05 3.80
N THR A 129 -20.15 7.93 3.71
CA THR A 129 -21.39 7.70 4.49
C THR A 129 -21.07 7.18 5.89
N PRO A 130 -22.05 7.15 6.84
CA PRO A 130 -21.88 6.44 8.11
C PRO A 130 -21.46 4.98 7.91
N ALA A 131 -22.13 4.24 7.04
CA ALA A 131 -21.76 2.85 6.71
C ALA A 131 -20.35 2.73 6.12
N GLY A 132 -19.92 3.73 5.33
CA GLY A 132 -18.55 3.80 4.82
C GLY A 132 -17.53 4.02 5.94
N ARG A 133 -17.86 4.80 6.97
CA ARG A 133 -16.99 5.01 8.14
C ARG A 133 -16.86 3.73 8.97
N ASP A 134 -17.97 3.07 9.25
CA ASP A 134 -18.01 1.86 10.06
C ASP A 134 -17.16 0.75 9.41
N ILE A 135 -17.37 0.49 8.12
CA ILE A 135 -16.61 -0.54 7.39
C ILE A 135 -15.13 -0.19 7.27
N ALA A 136 -14.78 1.11 7.12
CA ALA A 136 -13.40 1.55 7.09
C ALA A 136 -12.72 1.34 8.45
N GLU A 137 -13.42 1.57 9.56
CA GLU A 137 -12.90 1.36 10.91
C GLU A 137 -12.66 -0.11 11.19
N ASP A 138 -13.65 -0.97 10.92
CA ASP A 138 -13.53 -2.41 11.11
C ASP A 138 -12.38 -3.01 10.27
N ALA A 139 -12.27 -2.59 9.01
CA ALA A 139 -11.17 -2.98 8.13
C ALA A 139 -9.81 -2.51 8.66
N THR A 140 -9.74 -1.29 9.24
CA THR A 140 -8.51 -0.78 9.85
C THR A 140 -8.09 -1.60 11.06
N LEU A 141 -9.03 -1.93 11.94
CA LEU A 141 -8.75 -2.78 13.09
C LEU A 141 -8.24 -4.18 12.67
N ALA A 142 -8.77 -4.73 11.58
CA ALA A 142 -8.29 -6.00 11.04
C ALA A 142 -6.88 -5.88 10.44
N LEU A 143 -6.60 -4.83 9.67
CA LEU A 143 -5.26 -4.57 9.12
C LEU A 143 -4.23 -4.32 10.23
N ASN A 144 -4.58 -3.56 11.27
CA ASN A 144 -3.71 -3.33 12.42
C ASN A 144 -3.36 -4.64 13.14
N ARG A 145 -4.36 -5.51 13.37
CA ARG A 145 -4.12 -6.84 13.97
C ARG A 145 -3.17 -7.71 13.15
N SER A 146 -3.19 -7.57 11.83
CA SER A 146 -2.30 -8.29 10.91
C SER A 146 -0.96 -7.59 10.67
N GLY A 147 -0.71 -6.43 11.32
CA GLY A 147 0.45 -5.58 11.03
C GLY A 147 0.56 -5.21 9.56
N PHE A 148 -0.57 -4.95 8.89
CA PHE A 148 -0.61 -4.75 7.43
C PHE A 148 0.05 -5.89 6.63
N GLY A 149 -0.06 -7.12 7.13
CA GLY A 149 0.49 -8.32 6.48
C GLY A 149 1.97 -8.60 6.77
N ILE A 150 2.60 -7.83 7.66
CA ILE A 150 4.00 -7.97 8.08
C ILE A 150 4.15 -7.97 9.61
N ALA A 151 3.16 -8.52 10.34
CA ALA A 151 3.19 -8.54 11.81
C ALA A 151 4.44 -9.22 12.40
N ASP A 152 5.02 -10.17 11.67
CA ASP A 152 6.23 -10.89 12.09
C ASP A 152 7.52 -10.07 11.89
N LEU A 153 7.46 -8.91 11.20
CA LEU A 153 8.61 -8.05 10.97
C LEU A 153 8.78 -7.09 12.16
N PRO A 154 9.98 -7.01 12.76
CA PRO A 154 10.26 -6.05 13.82
C PRO A 154 10.02 -4.61 13.35
N ALA A 155 9.51 -3.75 14.24
CA ALA A 155 9.22 -2.34 13.91
C ALA A 155 10.45 -1.57 13.40
N ALA A 156 11.63 -1.90 13.89
CA ALA A 156 12.90 -1.30 13.44
C ALA A 156 13.16 -1.62 11.96
N GLU A 157 12.99 -2.88 11.55
CA GLU A 157 13.17 -3.30 10.15
C GLU A 157 12.11 -2.67 9.24
N ALA A 158 10.86 -2.54 9.69
CA ALA A 158 9.81 -1.84 8.95
C ALA A 158 10.16 -0.36 8.74
N ALA A 159 10.79 0.30 9.73
CA ALA A 159 11.26 1.67 9.60
C ALA A 159 12.44 1.77 8.62
N GLU A 160 13.38 0.81 8.62
CA GLU A 160 14.48 0.76 7.66
C GLU A 160 13.98 0.61 6.22
N ILE A 161 13.03 -0.29 5.97
CA ILE A 161 12.38 -0.44 4.66
C ILE A 161 11.75 0.88 4.22
N THR A 162 11.03 1.56 5.12
CA THR A 162 10.40 2.86 4.83
C THR A 162 11.44 3.91 4.45
N ALA A 163 12.58 3.95 5.16
CA ALA A 163 13.67 4.88 4.90
C ALA A 163 14.35 4.59 3.54
N ALA A 164 14.61 3.31 3.23
CA ALA A 164 15.20 2.90 1.96
C ALA A 164 14.28 3.25 0.78
N LEU A 165 12.99 2.95 0.87
CA LEU A 165 12.02 3.27 -0.18
C LEU A 165 11.80 4.77 -0.34
N ARG A 166 12.02 5.59 0.71
CA ARG A 166 11.95 7.04 0.59
C ARG A 166 12.97 7.58 -0.42
N SER A 167 14.19 7.06 -0.43
CA SER A 167 15.22 7.46 -1.39
C SER A 167 14.79 7.18 -2.85
N VAL A 168 14.17 6.03 -3.08
CA VAL A 168 13.61 5.68 -4.40
C VAL A 168 12.50 6.66 -4.80
N ARG A 169 11.60 7.02 -3.89
CA ARG A 169 10.49 7.96 -4.14
C ARG A 169 10.99 9.38 -4.44
N VAL A 170 12.02 9.84 -3.72
CA VAL A 170 12.67 11.14 -3.99
C VAL A 170 13.29 11.15 -5.38
N SER A 171 14.04 10.11 -5.75
CA SER A 171 14.68 10.02 -7.06
C SER A 171 13.68 9.95 -8.23
N ALA A 172 12.47 9.45 -7.96
CA ALA A 172 11.38 9.40 -8.92
C ALA A 172 10.53 10.68 -8.97
N GLY A 173 10.83 11.70 -8.16
CA GLY A 173 10.06 12.95 -8.09
C GLY A 173 8.69 12.83 -7.39
N ASP A 174 8.45 11.76 -6.63
CA ASP A 174 7.22 11.54 -5.85
C ASP A 174 7.18 12.36 -4.55
N LEU A 175 8.33 12.80 -4.09
CA LEU A 175 8.50 13.66 -2.92
C LEU A 175 9.29 14.92 -3.29
N PRO A 176 8.94 16.09 -2.71
CA PRO A 176 9.73 17.32 -2.87
C PRO A 176 11.12 17.22 -2.23
#